data_b138c037f3bc47b94e234ed60e77b047
#
_entry.id   b138c037f3bc47b94e234ed60e77b047
#
_cell.length_a   1.000
_cell.length_b   1.000
_cell.length_c   1.000
_cell.angle_alpha   90.00
_cell.angle_beta   90.00
_cell.angle_gamma   90.00
#
_symmetry.space_group_name_H-M   'P 1'
#
loop_
_entity.id
_entity.type
_entity.pdbx_description
1 polymer ?
#
loop_
_entity_poly.entity_id
_entity_poly.type
_entity_poly.pdbx_seq_one_letter_code
_entity_poly.pdbx_strand_id
1 'polypeptide(L)' 'NKTLAGLPEQTRVVFIMSRYENKSHKDIAETLGITTKGVEYHISKALKKLHTSLKDYYPVFLFLFM' A
#
# COMPACT_ATOMS: atom_id res chain seq x y z
N ASN A 1 -12.75 5.00 0.29
CA ASN A 1 -11.87 5.48 1.36
C ASN A 1 -11.10 6.70 0.89
N LYS A 2 -11.26 7.81 1.62
CA LYS A 2 -10.66 9.08 1.23
C LYS A 2 -9.14 9.00 1.12
N THR A 3 -8.51 8.27 2.04
CA THR A 3 -7.05 8.16 2.04
C THR A 3 -6.56 7.43 0.79
N LEU A 4 -7.20 6.34 0.44
CA LEU A 4 -6.82 5.60 -0.76
C LEU A 4 -7.13 6.41 -2.01
N ALA A 5 -8.23 7.15 -2.01
CA ALA A 5 -8.58 7.98 -3.17
C ALA A 5 -7.55 9.10 -3.39
N GLY A 6 -6.83 9.49 -2.35
CA GLY A 6 -5.81 10.52 -2.47
C GLY A 6 -4.48 10.02 -3.00
N LEU A 7 -4.34 8.71 -3.21
CA LEU A 7 -3.10 8.13 -3.72
C LEU A 7 -3.10 8.13 -5.26
N PRO A 8 -1.92 8.17 -5.89
CA PRO A 8 -1.83 7.94 -7.32
C PRO A 8 -2.48 6.61 -7.66
N GLU A 9 -3.04 6.52 -8.84
CA GLU A 9 -3.79 5.33 -9.24
C GLU A 9 -2.96 4.05 -9.11
N GLN A 10 -1.73 4.07 -9.62
CA GLN A 10 -0.91 2.87 -9.57
C GLN A 10 -0.57 2.46 -8.14
N THR A 11 -0.29 3.45 -7.29
CA THR A 11 -0.01 3.17 -5.88
C THR A 11 -1.22 2.52 -5.22
N ARG A 12 -2.41 3.04 -5.51
CA ARG A 12 -3.64 2.51 -4.96
C ARG A 12 -3.88 1.08 -5.43
N VAL A 13 -3.67 0.81 -6.72
CA VAL A 13 -3.86 -0.53 -7.27
C VAL A 13 -2.91 -1.51 -6.61
N VAL A 14 -1.64 -1.16 -6.50
CA VAL A 14 -0.65 -2.02 -5.86
C VAL A 14 -1.04 -2.33 -4.42
N PHE A 15 -1.46 -1.31 -3.69
CA PHE A 15 -1.84 -1.49 -2.29
C PHE A 15 -3.03 -2.44 -2.17
N ILE A 16 -4.04 -2.26 -3.01
CA ILE A 16 -5.22 -3.10 -2.97
C ILE A 16 -4.87 -4.54 -3.30
N MET A 17 -4.04 -4.77 -4.30
CA MET A 17 -3.63 -6.12 -4.66
C MET A 17 -2.88 -6.79 -3.52
N SER A 18 -2.05 -6.02 -2.82
CA SER A 18 -1.25 -6.56 -1.73
C SER A 18 -2.11 -6.88 -0.50
N ARG A 19 -3.02 -5.98 -0.14
CA ARG A 19 -3.73 -6.07 1.13
C ARG A 19 -5.09 -6.78 1.02
N TYR A 20 -5.78 -6.57 -0.08
CA TYR A 20 -7.13 -7.12 -0.21
C TYR A 20 -7.19 -8.37 -1.07
N GLU A 21 -6.28 -8.50 -2.03
CA GLU A 21 -6.23 -9.68 -2.87
C GLU A 21 -5.13 -10.65 -2.46
N ASN A 22 -4.34 -10.26 -1.47
CA ASN A 22 -3.31 -11.12 -0.88
C ASN A 22 -2.30 -11.63 -1.91
N LYS A 23 -1.99 -10.84 -2.90
CA LYS A 23 -1.02 -11.21 -3.92
C LYS A 23 0.41 -10.95 -3.44
N SER A 24 1.34 -11.80 -3.88
CA SER A 24 2.74 -11.58 -3.57
C SER A 24 3.29 -10.40 -4.38
N HIS A 25 4.41 -9.83 -3.91
CA HIS A 25 5.04 -8.74 -4.66
C HIS A 25 5.41 -9.17 -6.07
N LYS A 26 5.86 -10.41 -6.21
CA LYS A 26 6.21 -10.94 -7.53
C LYS A 26 5.00 -10.99 -8.44
N ASP A 27 3.87 -11.46 -7.93
CA ASP A 27 2.64 -11.53 -8.71
C ASP A 27 2.17 -10.15 -9.13
N ILE A 28 2.24 -9.19 -8.21
CA ILE A 28 1.83 -7.82 -8.51
C ILE A 28 2.75 -7.23 -9.59
N ALA A 29 4.06 -7.45 -9.44
CA ALA A 29 5.03 -6.92 -10.39
C ALA A 29 4.75 -7.47 -11.79
N GLU A 30 4.49 -8.78 -11.89
CA GLU A 30 4.22 -9.40 -13.18
C GLU A 30 2.92 -8.90 -13.78
N THR A 31 1.90 -8.77 -12.95
CA THR A 31 0.59 -8.31 -13.42
C THR A 31 0.66 -6.90 -13.98
N LEU A 32 1.42 -6.03 -13.31
CA LEU A 32 1.47 -4.62 -13.68
C LEU A 32 2.66 -4.27 -14.59
N GLY A 33 3.53 -5.24 -14.85
CA GLY A 33 4.68 -4.98 -15.70
C GLY A 33 5.72 -4.08 -15.07
N ILE A 34 5.88 -4.16 -13.75
CA ILE A 34 6.87 -3.36 -13.03
C ILE A 34 7.78 -4.30 -12.24
N THR A 35 8.81 -3.74 -11.61
CA THR A 35 9.73 -4.53 -10.79
C THR A 35 9.16 -4.76 -9.40
N THR A 36 9.70 -5.77 -8.70
CA THR A 36 9.32 -5.98 -7.30
C THR A 36 9.71 -4.79 -6.44
N LYS A 37 10.84 -4.14 -6.77
CA LYS A 37 11.21 -2.91 -6.05
C LYS A 37 10.18 -1.81 -6.27
N GLY A 38 9.62 -1.74 -7.48
CA GLY A 38 8.55 -0.79 -7.77
C GLY A 38 7.32 -1.08 -6.93
N VAL A 39 6.99 -2.37 -6.76
CA VAL A 39 5.87 -2.76 -5.90
C VAL A 39 6.13 -2.31 -4.47
N GLU A 40 7.34 -2.57 -3.95
CA GLU A 40 7.69 -2.16 -2.59
C GLU A 40 7.62 -0.65 -2.42
N TYR A 41 8.07 0.09 -3.43
CA TYR A 41 8.00 1.54 -3.39
C TYR A 41 6.56 2.01 -3.25
N HIS A 42 5.66 1.45 -4.04
CA HIS A 42 4.26 1.87 -3.99
C HIS A 42 3.61 1.50 -2.67
N ILE A 43 3.93 0.33 -2.13
CA ILE A 43 3.39 -0.08 -0.84
C ILE A 43 3.90 0.84 0.26
N SER A 44 5.19 1.17 0.26
CA SER A 44 5.76 2.09 1.24
C SER A 44 5.11 3.46 1.15
N LYS A 45 4.89 3.93 -0.06
CA LYS A 45 4.25 5.24 -0.27
C LYS A 45 2.83 5.23 0.26
N ALA A 46 2.09 4.15 0.01
CA ALA A 46 0.72 4.03 0.51
C ALA A 46 0.68 3.99 2.03
N LEU A 47 1.59 3.22 2.65
CA LEU A 47 1.64 3.12 4.10
C LEU A 47 2.01 4.44 4.75
N LYS A 48 2.90 5.19 4.12
CA LYS A 48 3.25 6.52 4.62
C LYS A 48 2.04 7.43 4.62
N LYS A 49 1.26 7.40 3.54
CA LYS A 49 0.06 8.22 3.44
C LYS A 49 -0.96 7.82 4.50
N LEU A 50 -1.15 6.52 4.68
CA LEU A 50 -2.07 6.02 5.69
C LEU A 50 -1.60 6.39 7.09
N HIS A 51 -0.30 6.32 7.34
CA HIS A 51 0.24 6.71 8.64
C HIS A 51 -0.11 8.17 8.95
N THR A 52 0.11 9.04 7.99
CA THR A 52 -0.19 10.46 8.19
C THR A 52 -1.67 10.68 8.47
N SER A 53 -2.53 9.96 7.74
CA SER A 53 -3.97 10.12 7.89
C SER A 53 -4.50 9.49 9.18
N LEU A 54 -3.83 8.46 9.68
CA LEU A 54 -4.32 7.69 10.83
C LEU A 54 -3.52 7.95 12.10
N LYS A 55 -2.80 9.05 12.15
CA LYS A 55 -1.96 9.33 13.31
C LYS A 55 -2.77 9.42 14.61
N ASP A 56 -4.04 9.79 14.51
CA ASP A 56 -4.91 9.84 15.68
C ASP A 56 -5.31 8.45 16.17
N TYR A 57 -5.02 7.43 15.36
CA TYR A 57 -5.29 6.03 15.71
C TYR A 57 -3.98 5.30 15.93
N TYR A 58 -3.06 5.97 16.56
CA TYR A 58 -1.70 5.50 16.75
C TYR A 58 -1.57 4.07 17.27
N PRO A 59 -2.31 3.67 18.30
CA PRO A 59 -2.20 2.30 18.81
C PRO A 59 -2.54 1.25 17.75
N VAL A 60 -3.56 1.52 16.94
CA VAL A 60 -3.95 0.62 15.87
C VAL A 60 -2.85 0.56 14.82
N PHE A 61 -2.29 1.70 14.49
CA PHE A 61 -1.24 1.76 13.51
C PHE A 61 0.00 0.97 13.96
N LEU A 62 0.38 1.13 15.23
CA LEU A 62 1.50 0.37 15.78
C LEU A 62 1.24 -1.12 15.70
N PHE A 63 0.03 -1.53 15.99
CA PHE A 63 -0.35 -2.93 15.91
C PHE A 63 -0.14 -3.48 14.51
N LEU A 64 -0.50 -2.71 13.50
CA LEU A 64 -0.35 -3.13 12.12
C LEU A 64 1.12 -3.29 11.69
N PHE A 65 2.01 -2.56 12.33
CA PHE A 65 3.42 -2.59 11.99
C PHE A 65 4.24 -3.51 12.89
N MET A 66 3.62 -4.11 13.86
CA MET A 66 4.26 -5.09 14.69
C MET A 66 3.86 -6.49 14.28
#